data_3b081f0376c2392811d41845bbe5d2c8
#
_entry.id   3b081f0376c2392811d41845bbe5d2c8
#
_cell.length_a   1.000
_cell.length_b   1.000
_cell.length_c   1.000
_cell.angle_alpha   90.00
_cell.angle_beta   90.00
_cell.angle_gamma   90.00
#
_symmetry.space_group_name_H-M   'P 1'
#
loop_
_entity.id
_entity.type
_entity.pdbx_description
1 polymer ?
#
loop_
_entity_poly.entity_id
_entity_poly.type
_entity_poly.pdbx_seq_one_letter_code
_entity_poly.pdbx_strand_id
1 'polypeptide(L)'
;MTVDFDLLQALFWSATYVLIIIFNIKYRSLGIPPIAMATNFAWETTALIRYGSVIHIAWFSLDLIIIITYFMLCKPVYLRHKLYLPILYVVEMAAFYAIFEAGGMLLSSFVIDCTMAIEYLIYIYIYNTADERQPTQAPLLLIALCSTKLIGDLFAWIYYQEFSKTVFVIGILVFSLNSSCLWIVTGGKKKR
;
A
#
# COMPACT_ATOMS: atom_id res chain seq x y z
N MET A 1 20.05 -13.01 20.34
CA MET A 1 18.85 -12.17 20.14
C MET A 1 18.36 -12.47 18.74
N THR A 2 17.29 -13.24 18.61
CA THR A 2 16.66 -13.48 17.30
C THR A 2 15.87 -12.24 16.92
N VAL A 3 16.13 -11.71 15.74
CA VAL A 3 15.39 -10.56 15.22
C VAL A 3 13.99 -11.03 14.86
N ASP A 4 12.99 -10.38 15.42
CA ASP A 4 11.58 -10.65 15.08
C ASP A 4 11.21 -9.86 13.83
N PHE A 5 11.33 -10.51 12.67
CA PHE A 5 11.06 -9.89 11.38
C PHE A 5 9.57 -9.56 11.17
N ASP A 6 8.66 -10.31 11.81
CA ASP A 6 7.23 -10.04 11.75
C ASP A 6 6.89 -8.74 12.48
N LEU A 7 7.49 -8.50 13.64
CA LEU A 7 7.36 -7.24 14.36
C LEU A 7 7.94 -6.06 13.55
N LEU A 8 9.09 -6.24 12.90
CA LEU A 8 9.69 -5.20 12.08
C LEU A 8 8.80 -4.86 10.87
N GLN A 9 8.28 -5.88 10.19
CA GLN A 9 7.29 -5.69 9.12
C GLN A 9 6.10 -4.86 9.62
N ALA A 10 5.50 -5.25 10.74
CA ALA A 10 4.36 -4.56 11.32
C ALA A 10 4.65 -3.09 11.65
N LEU A 11 5.82 -2.79 12.18
CA LEU A 11 6.25 -1.42 12.48
C LEU A 11 6.40 -0.57 11.22
N PHE A 12 7.07 -1.08 10.18
CA PHE A 12 7.28 -0.32 8.94
C PHE A 12 5.98 -0.12 8.17
N TRP A 13 5.11 -1.10 8.11
CA TRP A 13 3.77 -0.95 7.52
C TRP A 13 2.92 0.06 8.29
N SER A 14 2.91 0.00 9.63
CA SER A 14 2.20 1.00 10.45
C SER A 14 2.74 2.41 10.22
N ALA A 15 4.07 2.58 10.11
CA ALA A 15 4.68 3.85 9.74
C ALA A 15 4.23 4.34 8.36
N THR A 16 4.10 3.43 7.39
CA THR A 16 3.59 3.75 6.03
C THR A 16 2.16 4.31 6.11
N TYR A 17 1.25 3.69 6.85
CA TYR A 17 -0.11 4.19 7.04
C TYR A 17 -0.14 5.60 7.66
N VAL A 18 0.65 5.81 8.72
CA VAL A 18 0.76 7.12 9.37
C VAL A 18 1.27 8.18 8.39
N LEU A 19 2.27 7.85 7.58
CA LEU A 19 2.80 8.77 6.55
C LEU A 19 1.76 9.09 5.47
N ILE A 20 0.94 8.12 5.05
CA ILE A 20 -0.19 8.34 4.13
C ILE A 20 -1.19 9.34 4.75
N ILE A 21 -1.58 9.14 6.01
CA ILE A 21 -2.50 10.03 6.72
C ILE A 21 -1.92 11.45 6.81
N ILE A 22 -0.66 11.58 7.21
CA ILE A 22 0.02 12.89 7.28
C ILE A 22 0.05 13.54 5.89
N PHE A 23 0.33 12.77 4.84
CA PHE A 23 0.35 13.26 3.47
C PHE A 23 -1.04 13.78 3.05
N ASN A 24 -2.08 13.01 3.28
CA ASN A 24 -3.46 13.39 2.97
C ASN A 24 -3.84 14.70 3.68
N ILE A 25 -3.55 14.82 4.97
CA ILE A 25 -3.88 16.00 5.78
C ILE A 25 -3.09 17.21 5.33
N LYS A 26 -1.77 17.07 5.21
CA LYS A 26 -0.85 18.20 4.95
C LYS A 26 -1.00 18.77 3.55
N TYR A 27 -1.15 17.90 2.56
CA TYR A 27 -1.16 18.32 1.15
C TYR A 27 -2.54 18.33 0.52
N ARG A 28 -3.56 17.87 1.23
CA ARG A 28 -4.92 17.66 0.70
C ARG A 28 -4.89 16.90 -0.63
N SER A 29 -4.04 15.89 -0.69
CA SER A 29 -3.72 15.07 -1.84
C SER A 29 -3.64 13.61 -1.43
N LEU A 30 -3.51 12.70 -2.38
CA LEU A 30 -3.47 11.28 -2.11
C LEU A 30 -2.06 10.81 -1.81
N GLY A 31 -1.84 10.24 -0.63
CA GLY A 31 -0.62 9.49 -0.29
C GLY A 31 -0.67 8.03 -0.77
N ILE A 32 -1.85 7.56 -1.19
CA ILE A 32 -2.08 6.22 -1.72
C ILE A 32 -3.04 6.32 -2.91
N PRO A 33 -2.84 5.57 -4.01
CA PRO A 33 -3.80 5.50 -5.11
C PRO A 33 -5.18 5.05 -4.60
N PRO A 34 -6.30 5.61 -5.12
CA PRO A 34 -7.64 5.21 -4.68
C PRO A 34 -7.91 3.72 -4.81
N ILE A 35 -7.41 3.09 -5.87
CA ILE A 35 -7.53 1.65 -6.09
C ILE A 35 -6.76 0.90 -5.02
N ALA A 36 -5.48 1.21 -4.80
CA ALA A 36 -4.66 0.59 -3.77
C ALA A 36 -5.23 0.77 -2.35
N MET A 37 -5.92 1.89 -2.09
CA MET A 37 -6.63 2.12 -0.84
C MET A 37 -7.80 1.14 -0.68
N ALA A 38 -8.58 0.89 -1.73
CA ALA A 38 -9.68 -0.08 -1.70
C ALA A 38 -9.16 -1.51 -1.54
N THR A 39 -8.12 -1.86 -2.30
CA THR A 39 -7.42 -3.15 -2.25
C THR A 39 -6.90 -3.45 -0.85
N ASN A 40 -6.20 -2.50 -0.25
CA ASN A 40 -5.66 -2.66 1.11
C ASN A 40 -6.75 -2.81 2.15
N PHE A 41 -7.78 -1.99 2.09
CA PHE A 41 -8.91 -2.05 3.01
C PHE A 41 -9.71 -3.37 2.88
N ALA A 42 -9.86 -3.88 1.66
CA ALA A 42 -10.47 -5.19 1.41
C ALA A 42 -9.66 -6.34 2.03
N TRP A 43 -8.33 -6.27 1.90
CA TRP A 43 -7.42 -7.22 2.52
C TRP A 43 -7.51 -7.16 4.05
N GLU A 44 -7.35 -5.98 4.65
CA GLU A 44 -7.39 -5.83 6.12
C GLU A 44 -8.73 -6.26 6.70
N THR A 45 -9.84 -5.99 5.99
CA THR A 45 -11.16 -6.49 6.40
C THR A 45 -11.22 -8.02 6.38
N THR A 46 -10.68 -8.64 5.32
CA THR A 46 -10.64 -10.11 5.19
C THR A 46 -9.77 -10.72 6.29
N ALA A 47 -8.59 -10.16 6.53
CA ALA A 47 -7.66 -10.62 7.54
C ALA A 47 -8.24 -10.43 8.96
N LEU A 48 -8.92 -9.32 9.22
CA LEU A 48 -9.60 -9.06 10.49
C LEU A 48 -10.72 -10.08 10.76
N ILE A 49 -11.54 -10.38 9.76
CA ILE A 49 -12.62 -11.38 9.89
C ILE A 49 -12.03 -12.78 10.17
N ARG A 50 -10.90 -13.11 9.55
CA ARG A 50 -10.31 -14.44 9.63
C ARG A 50 -9.46 -14.68 10.88
N TYR A 51 -8.70 -13.67 11.29
CA TYR A 51 -7.70 -13.83 12.36
C TYR A 51 -7.99 -13.01 13.61
N GLY A 52 -8.63 -11.84 13.47
CA GLY A 52 -9.01 -11.01 14.61
C GLY A 52 -7.86 -10.54 15.49
N SER A 53 -6.62 -10.54 14.97
CA SER A 53 -5.45 -10.14 15.78
C SER A 53 -5.44 -8.65 16.06
N VAL A 54 -4.76 -8.24 17.14
CA VAL A 54 -4.60 -6.82 17.51
C VAL A 54 -3.94 -6.00 16.39
N ILE A 55 -3.02 -6.61 15.65
CA ILE A 55 -2.34 -5.96 14.51
C ILE A 55 -3.35 -5.67 13.39
N HIS A 56 -4.20 -6.63 13.03
CA HIS A 56 -5.23 -6.43 12.00
C HIS A 56 -6.29 -5.41 12.43
N ILE A 57 -6.66 -5.37 13.71
CA ILE A 57 -7.53 -4.31 14.23
C ILE A 57 -6.88 -2.94 14.08
N ALA A 58 -5.60 -2.82 14.39
CA ALA A 58 -4.85 -1.56 14.26
C ALA A 58 -4.76 -1.11 12.80
N TRP A 59 -4.37 -2.00 11.88
CA TRP A 59 -4.23 -1.69 10.46
C TRP A 59 -5.57 -1.35 9.82
N PHE A 60 -6.62 -2.12 10.07
CA PHE A 60 -7.99 -1.79 9.65
C PHE A 60 -8.42 -0.40 10.13
N SER A 61 -8.09 -0.05 11.39
CA SER A 61 -8.42 1.28 11.94
C SER A 61 -7.65 2.40 11.23
N LEU A 62 -6.38 2.18 10.91
CA LEU A 62 -5.56 3.14 10.15
C LEU A 62 -6.08 3.32 8.72
N ASP A 63 -6.46 2.24 8.06
CA ASP A 63 -7.11 2.31 6.74
C ASP A 63 -8.42 3.08 6.77
N LEU A 64 -9.24 2.87 7.78
CA LEU A 64 -10.46 3.64 7.96
C LEU A 64 -10.16 5.14 8.09
N ILE A 65 -9.10 5.52 8.82
CA ILE A 65 -8.66 6.91 8.93
C ILE A 65 -8.16 7.42 7.57
N ILE A 66 -7.42 6.61 6.79
CA ILE A 66 -6.99 6.97 5.43
C ILE A 66 -8.21 7.26 4.54
N ILE A 67 -9.22 6.40 4.57
CA ILE A 67 -10.46 6.56 3.81
C ILE A 67 -11.19 7.84 4.23
N ILE A 68 -11.33 8.08 5.53
CA ILE A 68 -11.95 9.31 6.06
C ILE A 68 -11.18 10.55 5.60
N THR A 69 -9.85 10.56 5.73
CA THR A 69 -9.03 11.69 5.28
C THR A 69 -9.10 11.90 3.77
N TYR A 70 -9.22 10.82 2.98
CA TYR A 70 -9.45 10.89 1.55
C TYR A 70 -10.75 11.64 1.22
N PHE A 71 -11.87 11.22 1.79
CA PHE A 71 -13.17 11.82 1.49
C PHE A 71 -13.34 13.24 2.05
N MET A 72 -12.76 13.54 3.20
CA MET A 72 -12.95 14.83 3.87
C MET A 72 -11.97 15.91 3.41
N LEU A 73 -10.74 15.55 3.09
CA LEU A 73 -9.64 16.51 2.96
C LEU A 73 -9.10 16.63 1.54
N CYS A 74 -9.19 15.58 0.73
CA CYS A 74 -8.62 15.59 -0.60
C CYS A 74 -9.42 16.50 -1.56
N LYS A 75 -8.70 17.13 -2.50
CA LYS A 75 -9.31 18.01 -3.50
C LYS A 75 -10.35 17.25 -4.34
N PRO A 76 -11.43 17.91 -4.82
CA PRO A 76 -12.48 17.26 -5.59
C PRO A 76 -11.99 16.50 -6.83
N VAL A 77 -10.89 16.94 -7.44
CA VAL A 77 -10.28 16.25 -8.59
C VAL A 77 -9.90 14.80 -8.27
N TYR A 78 -9.50 14.53 -7.04
CA TYR A 78 -9.15 13.18 -6.59
C TYR A 78 -10.38 12.33 -6.21
N LEU A 79 -11.55 12.96 -6.04
CA LEU A 79 -12.80 12.29 -5.70
C LEU A 79 -13.59 11.78 -6.91
N ARG A 80 -13.04 11.89 -8.12
CA ARG A 80 -13.72 11.42 -9.36
C ARG A 80 -14.11 9.94 -9.28
N HIS A 81 -13.34 9.15 -8.57
CA HIS A 81 -13.52 7.69 -8.47
C HIS A 81 -14.32 7.25 -7.24
N LYS A 82 -14.84 8.20 -6.45
CA LYS A 82 -15.54 7.88 -5.19
C LYS A 82 -16.72 6.92 -5.35
N LEU A 83 -17.39 6.94 -6.51
CA LEU A 83 -18.53 6.05 -6.78
C LEU A 83 -18.09 4.61 -7.11
N TYR A 84 -16.88 4.45 -7.63
CA TYR A 84 -16.35 3.13 -8.00
C TYR A 84 -15.68 2.42 -6.83
N LEU A 85 -15.19 3.17 -5.84
CA LEU A 85 -14.46 2.60 -4.71
C LEU A 85 -15.27 1.57 -3.90
N PRO A 86 -16.55 1.80 -3.56
CA PRO A 86 -17.36 0.80 -2.85
C PRO A 86 -17.56 -0.49 -3.67
N ILE A 87 -17.76 -0.37 -4.99
CA ILE A 87 -17.91 -1.52 -5.88
C ILE A 87 -16.61 -2.29 -5.95
N LEU A 88 -15.51 -1.59 -6.17
CA LEU A 88 -14.16 -2.18 -6.21
C LEU A 88 -13.85 -2.90 -4.90
N TYR A 89 -14.10 -2.26 -3.76
CA TYR A 89 -13.92 -2.85 -2.45
C TYR A 89 -14.68 -4.18 -2.28
N VAL A 90 -15.95 -4.25 -2.70
CA VAL A 90 -16.72 -5.49 -2.62
C VAL A 90 -16.17 -6.58 -3.53
N VAL A 91 -15.77 -6.22 -4.75
CA VAL A 91 -15.17 -7.18 -5.70
C VAL A 91 -13.85 -7.71 -5.17
N GLU A 92 -13.00 -6.84 -4.64
CA GLU A 92 -11.71 -7.22 -4.08
C GLU A 92 -11.85 -8.03 -2.79
N MET A 93 -12.80 -7.69 -1.93
CA MET A 93 -13.12 -8.52 -0.76
C MET A 93 -13.47 -9.95 -1.16
N ALA A 94 -14.32 -10.13 -2.18
CA ALA A 94 -14.68 -11.45 -2.66
C ALA A 94 -13.47 -12.18 -3.27
N ALA A 95 -12.62 -11.47 -4.02
CA ALA A 95 -11.41 -12.04 -4.62
C ALA A 95 -10.39 -12.46 -3.55
N PHE A 96 -10.10 -11.59 -2.56
CA PHE A 96 -9.17 -11.93 -1.48
C PHE A 96 -9.70 -13.05 -0.60
N TYR A 97 -10.98 -13.08 -0.33
CA TYR A 97 -11.60 -14.19 0.39
C TYR A 97 -11.39 -15.52 -0.35
N ALA A 98 -11.59 -15.54 -1.68
CA ALA A 98 -11.36 -16.73 -2.49
C ALA A 98 -9.87 -17.14 -2.55
N ILE A 99 -8.96 -16.17 -2.69
CA ILE A 99 -7.50 -16.42 -2.68
C ILE A 99 -7.09 -16.96 -1.31
N PHE A 100 -7.65 -16.42 -0.26
CA PHE A 100 -7.40 -16.85 1.09
C PHE A 100 -7.83 -18.29 1.36
N GLU A 101 -9.02 -18.69 0.89
CA GLU A 101 -9.51 -20.07 0.95
C GLU A 101 -8.63 -21.04 0.13
N ALA A 102 -8.09 -20.57 -0.99
CA ALA A 102 -7.27 -21.41 -1.88
C ALA A 102 -5.82 -21.57 -1.39
N GLY A 103 -5.22 -20.55 -0.81
CA GLY A 103 -3.77 -20.52 -0.52
C GLY A 103 -3.39 -19.97 0.85
N GLY A 104 -4.37 -19.62 1.67
CA GLY A 104 -4.14 -19.08 3.02
C GLY A 104 -3.61 -17.65 3.05
N MET A 105 -3.27 -17.21 4.26
CA MET A 105 -2.81 -15.85 4.53
C MET A 105 -1.57 -15.47 3.73
N LEU A 106 -0.61 -16.37 3.67
CA LEU A 106 0.68 -16.12 3.04
C LEU A 106 0.53 -15.77 1.57
N LEU A 107 -0.20 -16.58 0.79
CA LEU A 107 -0.40 -16.32 -0.62
C LEU A 107 -1.18 -15.01 -0.83
N SER A 108 -2.23 -14.80 -0.06
CA SER A 108 -3.05 -13.60 -0.20
C SER A 108 -2.29 -12.32 0.19
N SER A 109 -1.42 -12.34 1.20
CA SER A 109 -0.56 -11.21 1.56
C SER A 109 0.38 -10.82 0.42
N PHE A 110 1.02 -11.79 -0.23
CA PHE A 110 1.92 -11.48 -1.34
C PHE A 110 1.18 -11.07 -2.61
N VAL A 111 -0.02 -11.58 -2.85
CA VAL A 111 -0.85 -11.14 -3.98
C VAL A 111 -1.26 -9.68 -3.80
N ILE A 112 -1.67 -9.27 -2.60
CA ILE A 112 -2.00 -7.85 -2.34
C ILE A 112 -0.78 -6.96 -2.48
N ASP A 113 0.36 -7.33 -1.93
CA ASP A 113 1.58 -6.53 -2.03
C ASP A 113 1.98 -6.31 -3.48
N CYS A 114 1.88 -7.35 -4.32
CA CYS A 114 2.13 -7.26 -5.75
C CYS A 114 1.14 -6.33 -6.45
N THR A 115 -0.16 -6.50 -6.16
CA THR A 115 -1.23 -5.67 -6.73
C THR A 115 -1.03 -4.21 -6.36
N MET A 116 -0.84 -3.91 -5.09
CA MET A 116 -0.59 -2.55 -4.62
C MET A 116 0.68 -1.93 -5.22
N ALA A 117 1.75 -2.71 -5.36
CA ALA A 117 2.99 -2.21 -5.97
C ALA A 117 2.80 -1.83 -7.44
N ILE A 118 2.03 -2.62 -8.20
CA ILE A 118 1.66 -2.31 -9.58
C ILE A 118 0.79 -1.05 -9.64
N GLU A 119 -0.21 -0.93 -8.78
CA GLU A 119 -1.10 0.22 -8.73
C GLU A 119 -0.36 1.51 -8.38
N TYR A 120 0.58 1.46 -7.43
CA TYR A 120 1.47 2.57 -7.12
C TYR A 120 2.33 2.97 -8.31
N LEU A 121 2.91 2.01 -9.02
CA LEU A 121 3.73 2.28 -10.19
C LEU A 121 2.93 2.96 -11.31
N ILE A 122 1.73 2.44 -11.60
CA ILE A 122 0.82 3.03 -12.59
C ILE A 122 0.42 4.45 -12.16
N TYR A 123 0.07 4.65 -10.88
CA TYR A 123 -0.31 5.94 -10.34
C TYR A 123 0.82 6.96 -10.46
N ILE A 124 2.04 6.60 -10.05
CA ILE A 124 3.21 7.47 -10.16
C ILE A 124 3.51 7.79 -11.63
N TYR A 125 3.40 6.82 -12.53
CA TYR A 125 3.61 7.03 -13.96
C TYR A 125 2.58 8.00 -14.55
N ILE A 126 1.29 7.77 -14.32
CA ILE A 126 0.20 8.65 -14.79
C ILE A 126 0.36 10.05 -14.21
N TYR A 127 0.73 10.16 -12.93
CA TYR A 127 0.87 11.41 -12.24
C TYR A 127 2.06 12.24 -12.75
N ASN A 128 3.18 11.59 -13.08
CA ASN A 128 4.35 12.26 -13.65
C ASN A 128 4.14 12.68 -15.10
N THR A 129 3.22 12.03 -15.81
CA THR A 129 2.91 12.34 -17.21
C THR A 129 1.74 13.33 -17.34
N ALA A 130 0.86 13.41 -16.33
CA ALA A 130 -0.18 14.43 -16.27
C ALA A 130 0.43 15.77 -15.84
N ASP A 131 0.08 16.84 -16.57
CA ASP A 131 0.55 18.22 -16.32
C ASP A 131 0.02 18.81 -14.98
N GLU A 132 -0.70 18.01 -14.20
CA GLU A 132 -1.20 18.34 -12.86
C GLU A 132 -0.08 18.13 -11.85
N ARG A 133 0.77 19.14 -11.72
CA ARG A 133 1.93 19.16 -10.80
C ARG A 133 1.51 18.80 -9.38
N GLN A 134 2.04 17.68 -8.88
CA GLN A 134 2.11 17.49 -7.43
C GLN A 134 2.75 18.73 -6.78
N PRO A 135 2.35 19.06 -5.57
CA PRO A 135 3.04 20.11 -4.84
C PRO A 135 4.53 19.74 -4.80
N THR A 136 5.34 20.57 -5.45
CA THR A 136 6.81 20.45 -5.52
C THR A 136 7.47 20.38 -4.13
N GLN A 137 6.67 20.45 -3.07
CA GLN A 137 7.08 20.48 -1.67
C GLN A 137 6.94 19.12 -0.94
N ALA A 138 6.45 18.08 -1.61
CA ALA A 138 6.21 16.77 -0.98
C ALA A 138 7.28 15.66 -1.19
N PRO A 139 8.43 15.88 -1.87
CA PRO A 139 9.30 14.78 -2.24
C PRO A 139 9.85 14.01 -1.03
N LEU A 140 10.17 14.68 0.07
CA LEU A 140 10.73 14.00 1.24
C LEU A 140 9.72 13.06 1.92
N LEU A 141 8.46 13.50 2.06
CA LEU A 141 7.43 12.66 2.67
C LEU A 141 7.05 11.48 1.77
N LEU A 142 7.01 11.71 0.45
CA LEU A 142 6.75 10.63 -0.51
C LEU A 142 7.91 9.64 -0.57
N ILE A 143 9.15 10.10 -0.50
CA ILE A 143 10.34 9.25 -0.38
C ILE A 143 10.28 8.43 0.91
N ALA A 144 9.95 9.06 2.04
CA ALA A 144 9.81 8.35 3.31
C ALA A 144 8.73 7.27 3.24
N LEU A 145 7.57 7.57 2.64
CA LEU A 145 6.47 6.63 2.45
C LEU A 145 6.90 5.43 1.59
N CYS A 146 7.49 5.68 0.42
CA CYS A 146 7.99 4.62 -0.44
C CYS A 146 9.09 3.78 0.22
N SER A 147 9.95 4.42 1.03
CA SER A 147 11.03 3.73 1.74
C SER A 147 10.50 2.84 2.86
N THR A 148 9.55 3.32 3.67
CA THR A 148 8.96 2.52 4.76
C THR A 148 8.20 1.32 4.21
N LYS A 149 7.44 1.51 3.11
CA LYS A 149 6.77 0.40 2.42
C LYS A 149 7.77 -0.63 1.92
N LEU A 150 8.80 -0.19 1.19
CA LEU A 150 9.83 -1.08 0.65
C LEU A 150 10.54 -1.89 1.74
N ILE A 151 10.86 -1.26 2.87
CA ILE A 151 11.52 -1.91 4.01
C ILE A 151 10.56 -2.91 4.67
N GLY A 152 9.29 -2.56 4.84
CA GLY A 152 8.26 -3.45 5.38
C GLY A 152 8.09 -4.70 4.53
N ASP A 153 7.97 -4.55 3.20
CA ASP A 153 7.87 -5.67 2.26
C ASP A 153 9.13 -6.53 2.25
N LEU A 154 10.32 -5.93 2.41
CA LEU A 154 11.58 -6.66 2.51
C LEU A 154 11.61 -7.56 3.77
N PHE A 155 11.18 -7.04 4.91
CA PHE A 155 11.10 -7.85 6.14
C PHE A 155 10.07 -8.97 6.03
N ALA A 156 8.91 -8.70 5.42
CA ALA A 156 7.93 -9.72 5.11
C ALA A 156 8.53 -10.83 4.24
N TRP A 157 9.24 -10.45 3.17
CA TRP A 157 9.87 -11.41 2.28
C TRP A 157 10.96 -12.24 2.98
N ILE A 158 11.83 -11.63 3.78
CA ILE A 158 12.86 -12.34 4.56
C ILE A 158 12.20 -13.34 5.53
N TYR A 159 11.12 -12.94 6.18
CA TYR A 159 10.41 -13.80 7.13
C TYR A 159 9.74 -15.00 6.44
N TYR A 160 9.11 -14.78 5.29
CA TYR A 160 8.28 -15.79 4.63
C TYR A 160 8.98 -16.58 3.52
N GLN A 161 10.18 -16.21 3.08
CA GLN A 161 10.89 -16.86 1.97
C GLN A 161 11.15 -18.35 2.20
N GLU A 162 11.28 -18.77 3.47
CA GLU A 162 11.55 -20.16 3.84
C GLU A 162 10.34 -21.07 3.64
N PHE A 163 9.13 -20.51 3.56
CA PHE A 163 7.89 -21.29 3.52
C PHE A 163 7.50 -21.76 2.12
N SER A 164 7.92 -21.07 1.04
CA SER A 164 7.50 -21.43 -0.31
C SER A 164 8.40 -20.80 -1.39
N LYS A 165 8.73 -21.58 -2.43
CA LYS A 165 9.40 -21.09 -3.63
C LYS A 165 8.57 -20.01 -4.37
N THR A 166 7.26 -20.14 -4.33
CA THR A 166 6.33 -19.17 -4.92
C THR A 166 6.44 -17.82 -4.21
N VAL A 167 6.48 -17.83 -2.87
CA VAL A 167 6.68 -16.62 -2.05
C VAL A 167 8.01 -15.96 -2.38
N PHE A 168 9.07 -16.74 -2.57
CA PHE A 168 10.37 -16.22 -2.94
C PHE A 168 10.33 -15.45 -4.28
N VAL A 169 9.69 -16.03 -5.32
CA VAL A 169 9.58 -15.39 -6.64
C VAL A 169 8.71 -14.13 -6.60
N ILE A 170 7.55 -14.20 -5.93
CA ILE A 170 6.65 -13.04 -5.80
C ILE A 170 7.33 -11.94 -5.01
N GLY A 171 8.06 -12.28 -3.94
CA GLY A 171 8.82 -11.31 -3.14
C GLY A 171 9.86 -10.53 -3.95
N ILE A 172 10.60 -11.20 -4.86
CA ILE A 172 11.50 -10.51 -5.80
C ILE A 172 10.73 -9.52 -6.68
N LEU A 173 9.55 -9.91 -7.17
CA LEU A 173 8.72 -9.04 -8.01
C LEU A 173 8.25 -7.82 -7.23
N VAL A 174 7.70 -8.01 -6.03
CA VAL A 174 7.24 -6.93 -5.13
C VAL A 174 8.38 -5.97 -4.81
N PHE A 175 9.54 -6.50 -4.43
CA PHE A 175 10.73 -5.70 -4.13
C PHE A 175 11.18 -4.88 -5.35
N SER A 176 11.18 -5.47 -6.54
CA SER A 176 11.57 -4.80 -7.78
C SER A 176 10.59 -3.67 -8.15
N LEU A 177 9.29 -3.90 -8.00
CA LEU A 177 8.25 -2.90 -8.25
C LEU A 177 8.34 -1.73 -7.28
N ASN A 178 8.46 -1.99 -5.97
CA ASN A 178 8.58 -0.95 -4.95
C ASN A 178 9.90 -0.16 -5.08
N SER A 179 10.99 -0.83 -5.43
CA SER A 179 12.27 -0.16 -5.74
C SER A 179 12.14 0.76 -6.95
N SER A 180 11.38 0.35 -7.97
CA SER A 180 11.08 1.18 -9.13
C SER A 180 10.26 2.42 -8.75
N CYS A 181 9.27 2.28 -7.88
CA CYS A 181 8.52 3.41 -7.34
C CYS A 181 9.44 4.40 -6.62
N LEU A 182 10.30 3.91 -5.74
CA LEU A 182 11.27 4.74 -5.01
C LEU A 182 12.24 5.45 -5.97
N TRP A 183 12.75 4.74 -6.98
CA TRP A 183 13.65 5.31 -7.98
C TRP A 183 12.98 6.41 -8.81
N ILE A 184 11.73 6.23 -9.24
CA ILE A 184 10.98 7.26 -9.97
C ILE A 184 10.79 8.51 -9.12
N VAL A 185 10.40 8.33 -7.85
CA VAL A 185 10.17 9.44 -6.92
C VAL A 185 11.47 10.19 -6.60
N THR A 186 12.60 9.50 -6.49
CA THR A 186 13.90 10.11 -6.22
C THR A 186 14.59 10.65 -7.47
N GLY A 187 14.45 9.97 -8.61
CA GLY A 187 15.08 10.29 -9.88
C GLY A 187 14.35 11.35 -10.73
N GLY A 188 13.08 11.61 -10.41
CA GLY A 188 12.22 12.55 -11.16
C GLY A 188 12.62 14.03 -11.08
N LYS A 189 13.79 14.34 -10.51
CA LYS A 189 14.40 15.68 -10.51
C LYS A 189 15.27 15.97 -11.74
N LYS A 190 15.22 15.18 -12.80
CA LYS A 190 15.84 15.63 -14.05
C LYS A 190 15.01 16.78 -14.61
N LYS A 191 15.54 17.99 -14.41
CA LYS A 191 15.11 19.27 -14.98
C LYS A 191 14.63 19.08 -16.41
N ARG A 192 13.40 19.43 -16.66
CA ARG A 192 12.99 19.99 -17.95
C ARG A 192 12.99 21.49 -17.86
#